data_f6ad86ea31aa235e422b405b76bdf776
#
_entry.id   f6ad86ea31aa235e422b405b76bdf776
#
_cell.length_a   1.000
_cell.length_b   1.000
_cell.length_c   1.000
_cell.angle_alpha   90.00
_cell.angle_beta   90.00
_cell.angle_gamma   90.00
#
_symmetry.space_group_name_H-M   'P 1'
#
loop_
_entity.id
_entity.type
_entity.pdbx_description
1 polymer ?
#
loop_
_entity_poly.entity_id
_entity_poly.type
_entity_poly.pdbx_seq_one_letter_code
_entity_poly.pdbx_strand_id
1 'polypeptide(L)'
;MIVSIAKSLYTNELHETSVDKALERIATGKSKEIITELRSMDKSERGRIKKNLPIVLFSGKFTGRKDELLKEHSGYIVLDFDNLDNINQVKQSIGSDKYVYSCWVSPSGNGLKALVRVTNPERH
;
A
#
# COMPACT_ATOMS: atom_id res chain seq x y z
N MET A 1 5.50 -8.81 -12.27
CA MET A 1 4.11 -8.46 -11.96
C MET A 1 3.89 -6.97 -12.02
N ILE A 2 2.84 -6.55 -12.70
CA ILE A 2 2.55 -5.13 -12.91
C ILE A 2 1.40 -4.69 -12.01
N VAL A 3 1.56 -3.51 -11.43
CA VAL A 3 0.57 -2.85 -10.59
C VAL A 3 0.32 -1.44 -11.12
N SER A 4 -0.73 -0.79 -10.62
CA SER A 4 -1.08 0.58 -11.00
C SER A 4 -0.74 1.53 -9.86
N ILE A 5 -0.28 2.73 -10.22
CA ILE A 5 0.06 3.77 -9.26
C ILE A 5 -0.57 5.11 -9.68
N ALA A 6 -1.14 5.83 -8.72
CA ALA A 6 -1.63 7.19 -8.88
C ALA A 6 -0.83 8.14 -7.99
N LYS A 7 -0.63 9.39 -8.43
CA LYS A 7 0.13 10.38 -7.66
C LYS A 7 -0.56 10.78 -6.35
N SER A 8 -1.89 10.76 -6.33
CA SER A 8 -2.70 11.11 -5.16
C SER A 8 -4.15 10.67 -5.34
N LEU A 9 -4.99 10.82 -4.30
CA LEU A 9 -6.43 10.57 -4.40
C LEU A 9 -7.16 11.58 -5.31
N TYR A 10 -6.53 12.70 -5.63
CA TYR A 10 -7.16 13.75 -6.44
C TYR A 10 -7.08 13.49 -7.94
N THR A 11 -6.32 12.51 -8.38
CA THR A 11 -6.19 12.18 -9.80
C THR A 11 -6.77 10.80 -10.10
N ASN A 12 -7.38 10.66 -11.29
CA ASN A 12 -7.81 9.38 -11.83
C ASN A 12 -6.78 8.79 -12.80
N GLU A 13 -5.72 9.54 -13.09
CA GLU A 13 -4.66 9.09 -13.98
C GLU A 13 -3.82 8.02 -13.28
N LEU A 14 -3.69 6.85 -13.92
CA LEU A 14 -2.93 5.73 -13.41
C LEU A 14 -1.73 5.44 -14.31
N HIS A 15 -0.61 5.11 -13.68
CA HIS A 15 0.60 4.67 -14.35
C HIS A 15 0.88 3.22 -13.96
N GLU A 16 1.48 2.46 -14.85
CA GLU A 16 1.88 1.08 -14.58
C GLU A 16 3.33 1.04 -14.08
N THR A 17 3.60 0.15 -13.12
CA THR A 17 4.93 -0.10 -12.59
C THR A 17 5.03 -1.55 -12.12
N SER A 18 6.23 -2.03 -11.89
CA SER A 18 6.41 -3.37 -11.31
C SER A 18 6.14 -3.35 -9.80
N VAL A 19 5.76 -4.51 -9.25
CA VAL A 19 5.60 -4.68 -7.80
C VAL A 19 6.88 -4.27 -7.08
N ASP A 20 8.05 -4.71 -7.58
CA ASP A 20 9.32 -4.44 -6.93
C ASP A 20 9.69 -2.95 -6.94
N LYS A 21 9.40 -2.23 -8.02
CA LYS A 21 9.62 -0.78 -8.07
C LYS A 21 8.70 -0.03 -7.12
N ALA A 22 7.44 -0.46 -6.99
CA ALA A 22 6.51 0.14 -6.05
C ALA A 22 6.97 -0.05 -4.61
N LEU A 23 7.47 -1.25 -4.26
CA LEU A 23 8.02 -1.54 -2.94
C LEU A 23 9.32 -0.75 -2.68
N GLU A 24 10.17 -0.63 -3.68
CA GLU A 24 11.40 0.17 -3.60
C GLU A 24 11.08 1.63 -3.26
N ARG A 25 10.06 2.19 -3.88
CA ARG A 25 9.61 3.55 -3.59
C ARG A 25 9.22 3.73 -2.13
N ILE A 26 8.56 2.74 -1.54
CA ILE A 26 8.19 2.74 -0.12
C ILE A 26 9.46 2.65 0.74
N ALA A 27 10.35 1.73 0.41
CA ALA A 27 11.58 1.49 1.17
C ALA A 27 12.57 2.66 1.13
N THR A 28 12.67 3.36 -0.01
CA THR A 28 13.57 4.51 -0.16
C THR A 28 13.01 5.80 0.44
N GLY A 29 11.76 5.80 0.87
CA GLY A 29 11.16 6.95 1.55
C GLY A 29 10.95 8.17 0.68
N LYS A 30 10.56 7.99 -0.59
CA LYS A 30 10.27 9.12 -1.48
C LYS A 30 9.18 10.04 -0.97
N SER A 31 8.29 9.56 -0.11
CA SER A 31 7.23 10.34 0.53
C SER A 31 7.54 10.63 2.00
N LYS A 32 8.80 10.53 2.41
CA LYS A 32 9.22 10.65 3.80
C LYS A 32 8.78 11.96 4.45
N GLU A 33 8.91 13.07 3.76
CA GLU A 33 8.54 14.38 4.30
C GLU A 33 7.05 14.47 4.61
N ILE A 34 6.20 14.00 3.68
CA ILE A 34 4.75 13.98 3.86
C ILE A 34 4.36 13.05 5.00
N ILE A 35 4.98 11.88 5.07
CA ILE A 35 4.71 10.89 6.13
C ILE A 35 5.15 11.42 7.49
N THR A 36 6.29 12.07 7.58
CA THR A 36 6.77 12.67 8.82
C THR A 36 5.80 13.75 9.33
N GLU A 37 5.35 14.62 8.44
CA GLU A 37 4.36 15.64 8.75
C GLU A 37 3.04 14.99 9.22
N LEU A 38 2.56 14.00 8.48
CA LEU A 38 1.34 13.26 8.79
C LEU A 38 1.37 12.68 10.21
N ARG A 39 2.48 12.06 10.59
CA ARG A 39 2.64 11.40 11.90
C ARG A 39 2.67 12.38 13.06
N SER A 40 3.03 13.63 12.81
CA SER A 40 3.05 14.69 13.82
C SER A 40 1.71 15.40 14.00
N MET A 41 0.73 15.12 13.12
CA MET A 41 -0.57 15.78 13.13
C MET A 41 -1.61 15.03 13.95
N ASP A 42 -2.65 15.76 14.38
CA ASP A 42 -3.81 15.15 15.01
C ASP A 42 -4.55 14.25 14.03
N LYS A 43 -5.14 13.17 14.55
CA LYS A 43 -5.85 12.18 13.74
C LYS A 43 -6.94 12.81 12.85
N SER A 44 -7.60 13.86 13.34
CA SER A 44 -8.66 14.55 12.58
C SER A 44 -8.15 15.28 11.33
N GLU A 45 -6.87 15.66 11.29
CA GLU A 45 -6.28 16.39 10.17
C GLU A 45 -5.49 15.49 9.21
N ARG A 46 -5.11 14.30 9.64
CA ARG A 46 -4.30 13.38 8.85
C ARG A 46 -4.93 13.01 7.51
N GLY A 47 -6.25 12.87 7.48
CA GLY A 47 -6.96 12.49 6.27
C GLY A 47 -6.73 13.43 5.09
N ARG A 48 -6.63 14.73 5.35
CA ARG A 48 -6.37 15.74 4.33
C ARG A 48 -4.98 15.59 3.71
N ILE A 49 -3.97 15.42 4.54
CA ILE A 49 -2.58 15.27 4.09
C ILE A 49 -2.37 13.91 3.42
N LYS A 50 -2.98 12.87 3.97
CA LYS A 50 -2.88 11.50 3.45
C LYS A 50 -3.36 11.39 1.99
N LYS A 51 -4.32 12.21 1.59
CA LYS A 51 -4.84 12.25 0.22
C LYS A 51 -3.81 12.71 -0.81
N ASN A 52 -2.74 13.36 -0.38
CA ASN A 52 -1.64 13.79 -1.25
C ASN A 52 -0.57 12.72 -1.47
N LEU A 53 -0.65 11.60 -0.73
CA LEU A 53 0.28 10.49 -0.90
C LEU A 53 -0.03 9.70 -2.18
N PRO A 54 1.00 9.15 -2.84
CA PRO A 54 0.79 8.21 -3.93
C PRO A 54 -0.01 7.00 -3.48
N ILE A 55 -0.82 6.48 -4.39
CA ILE A 55 -1.65 5.29 -4.16
C ILE A 55 -1.14 4.19 -5.07
N VAL A 56 -0.88 3.02 -4.50
CA VAL A 56 -0.51 1.83 -5.27
C VAL A 56 -1.66 0.84 -5.21
N LEU A 57 -2.15 0.44 -6.37
CA LEU A 57 -3.16 -0.61 -6.50
C LEU A 57 -2.41 -1.92 -6.77
N PHE A 58 -2.01 -2.58 -5.69
CA PHE A 58 -1.18 -3.80 -5.77
C PHE A 58 -1.89 -5.00 -6.38
N SER A 59 -3.22 -4.98 -6.46
CA SER A 59 -3.98 -6.09 -7.04
C SER A 59 -3.75 -6.26 -8.54
N GLY A 60 -3.27 -5.26 -9.24
CA GLY A 60 -2.95 -5.40 -10.65
C GLY A 60 -3.03 -4.14 -11.49
N LYS A 61 -3.31 -4.34 -12.77
CA LYS A 61 -3.48 -3.26 -13.75
C LYS A 61 -4.94 -2.84 -13.77
N PHE A 62 -5.17 -1.54 -13.63
CA PHE A 62 -6.51 -0.96 -13.65
C PHE A 62 -6.63 0.11 -14.74
N THR A 63 -7.84 0.29 -15.28
CA THR A 63 -8.15 1.43 -16.15
C THR A 63 -8.66 2.63 -15.35
N GLY A 64 -8.98 2.42 -14.07
CA GLY A 64 -9.40 3.44 -13.11
C GLY A 64 -9.36 2.84 -11.71
N ARG A 65 -9.78 3.61 -10.70
CA ARG A 65 -9.64 3.19 -9.29
C ARG A 65 -10.82 2.39 -8.73
N LYS A 66 -11.64 1.80 -9.60
CA LYS A 66 -12.75 0.94 -9.18
C LYS A 66 -12.40 -0.53 -9.44
N ASP A 67 -12.90 -1.41 -8.60
CA ASP A 67 -12.62 -2.85 -8.70
C ASP A 67 -13.00 -3.44 -10.05
N GLU A 68 -14.13 -3.02 -10.60
CA GLU A 68 -14.59 -3.48 -11.92
C GLU A 68 -13.70 -3.02 -13.07
N LEU A 69 -12.77 -2.10 -12.83
CA LEU A 69 -11.83 -1.61 -13.85
C LEU A 69 -10.49 -2.35 -13.82
N LEU A 70 -10.42 -3.44 -13.08
CA LEU A 70 -9.24 -4.32 -13.07
C LEU A 70 -9.10 -5.03 -14.43
N LYS A 71 -7.97 -4.81 -15.11
CA LYS A 71 -7.64 -5.46 -16.39
C LYS A 71 -6.91 -6.78 -16.22
N GLU A 72 -5.95 -6.82 -15.30
CA GLU A 72 -5.09 -7.97 -15.09
C GLU A 72 -4.66 -8.03 -13.61
N HIS A 73 -4.94 -9.14 -12.96
CA HIS A 73 -4.55 -9.33 -11.56
C HIS A 73 -3.05 -9.59 -11.44
N SER A 74 -2.40 -9.00 -10.43
CA SER A 74 -0.96 -9.17 -10.18
C SER A 74 -0.58 -10.47 -9.49
N GLY A 75 -1.54 -11.15 -8.87
CA GLY A 75 -1.28 -12.27 -7.97
C GLY A 75 -0.96 -11.85 -6.53
N TYR A 76 -1.17 -10.59 -6.19
CA TYR A 76 -0.94 -10.05 -4.85
C TYR A 76 -2.18 -9.32 -4.34
N ILE A 77 -2.37 -9.33 -3.02
CA ILE A 77 -3.35 -8.50 -2.33
C ILE A 77 -2.68 -7.82 -1.15
N VAL A 78 -3.23 -6.68 -0.73
CA VAL A 78 -2.75 -5.95 0.44
C VAL A 78 -3.70 -6.21 1.61
N LEU A 79 -3.13 -6.59 2.76
CA LEU A 79 -3.86 -6.71 4.01
C LEU A 79 -3.48 -5.53 4.90
N ASP A 80 -4.47 -4.89 5.50
CA ASP A 80 -4.30 -3.77 6.41
C ASP A 80 -4.58 -4.20 7.86
N PHE A 81 -3.64 -3.88 8.76
CA PHE A 81 -3.76 -4.13 10.19
C PHE A 81 -3.70 -2.78 10.89
N ASP A 82 -4.81 -2.35 11.49
CA ASP A 82 -4.92 -1.02 12.08
C ASP A 82 -4.91 -1.05 13.61
N ASN A 83 -4.59 0.10 14.21
CA ASN A 83 -4.65 0.32 15.66
C ASN A 83 -3.82 -0.69 16.47
N LEU A 84 -2.58 -0.94 16.02
CA LEU A 84 -1.68 -1.88 16.69
C LEU A 84 -0.90 -1.19 17.80
N ASP A 85 -0.82 -1.83 18.97
CA ASP A 85 -0.06 -1.33 20.11
C ASP A 85 1.40 -1.77 20.07
N ASN A 86 1.67 -2.92 19.44
CA ASN A 86 3.01 -3.56 19.41
C ASN A 86 3.46 -3.82 17.96
N ILE A 87 3.56 -2.74 17.18
CA ILE A 87 3.82 -2.79 15.74
C ILE A 87 5.06 -3.63 15.39
N ASN A 88 6.16 -3.46 16.12
CA ASN A 88 7.40 -4.18 15.81
C ASN A 88 7.26 -5.70 15.97
N GLN A 89 6.57 -6.15 17.01
CA GLN A 89 6.32 -7.58 17.22
C GLN A 89 5.40 -8.15 16.15
N VAL A 90 4.32 -7.45 15.84
CA VAL A 90 3.36 -7.89 14.82
C VAL A 90 4.03 -7.92 13.45
N LYS A 91 4.83 -6.91 13.13
CA LYS A 91 5.58 -6.85 11.87
C LYS A 91 6.52 -8.05 11.73
N GLN A 92 7.21 -8.41 12.80
CA GLN A 92 8.13 -9.56 12.81
C GLN A 92 7.37 -10.87 12.59
N SER A 93 6.25 -11.06 13.27
CA SER A 93 5.40 -12.25 13.12
C SER A 93 4.84 -12.39 11.71
N ILE A 94 4.29 -11.30 11.16
CA ILE A 94 3.72 -11.29 9.81
C ILE A 94 4.80 -11.50 8.76
N GLY A 95 5.95 -10.84 8.92
CA GLY A 95 7.05 -10.92 7.97
C GLY A 95 7.69 -12.30 7.87
N SER A 96 7.49 -13.17 8.87
CA SER A 96 8.00 -14.54 8.84
C SER A 96 7.06 -15.53 8.14
N ASP A 97 5.84 -15.10 7.78
CA ASP A 97 4.90 -15.95 7.06
C ASP A 97 5.34 -16.12 5.61
N LYS A 98 5.32 -17.36 5.11
CA LYS A 98 5.81 -17.71 3.77
C LYS A 98 5.00 -17.07 2.63
N TYR A 99 3.75 -16.70 2.86
CA TYR A 99 2.88 -16.09 1.85
C TYR A 99 3.03 -14.57 1.80
N VAL A 100 3.67 -13.97 2.80
CA VAL A 100 3.92 -12.54 2.84
C VAL A 100 5.14 -12.21 2.00
N TYR A 101 4.94 -11.41 0.96
CA TYR A 101 6.02 -10.95 0.09
C TYR A 101 6.76 -9.76 0.70
N SER A 102 6.01 -8.84 1.31
CA SER A 102 6.58 -7.66 1.98
C SER A 102 5.60 -7.12 3.01
N CYS A 103 6.08 -6.42 4.01
CA CYS A 103 5.23 -5.68 4.94
C CYS A 103 5.93 -4.39 5.39
N TRP A 104 5.13 -3.37 5.70
CA TRP A 104 5.65 -2.05 6.09
C TRP A 104 4.65 -1.34 6.99
N VAL A 105 5.16 -0.36 7.74
CA VAL A 105 4.33 0.45 8.63
C VAL A 105 3.49 1.41 7.79
N SER A 106 2.20 1.54 8.13
CA SER A 106 1.29 2.45 7.44
C SER A 106 1.71 3.92 7.60
N PRO A 107 1.29 4.83 6.71
CA PRO A 107 1.62 6.26 6.85
C PRO A 107 1.22 6.87 8.18
N SER A 108 0.10 6.43 8.77
CA SER A 108 -0.36 6.92 10.09
C SER A 108 0.51 6.47 11.26
N GLY A 109 1.35 5.45 11.07
CA GLY A 109 2.30 4.99 12.07
C GLY A 109 1.76 3.97 13.09
N ASN A 110 0.46 3.71 13.11
CA ASN A 110 -0.17 2.81 14.08
C ASN A 110 -0.73 1.53 13.44
N GLY A 111 -0.37 1.26 12.22
CA GLY A 111 -0.81 0.07 11.50
C GLY A 111 0.27 -0.52 10.63
N LEU A 112 -0.01 -1.68 10.05
CA LEU A 112 0.86 -2.37 9.11
C LEU A 112 0.10 -2.70 7.84
N LYS A 113 0.82 -2.70 6.73
CA LYS A 113 0.34 -3.21 5.46
C LYS A 113 1.19 -4.41 5.08
N ALA A 114 0.56 -5.48 4.63
CA ALA A 114 1.26 -6.68 4.17
C ALA A 114 0.84 -7.00 2.75
N LEU A 115 1.81 -7.26 1.88
CA LEU A 115 1.58 -7.70 0.51
C LEU A 115 1.68 -9.22 0.48
N VAL A 116 0.59 -9.88 0.12
CA VAL A 116 0.44 -11.32 0.19
C VAL A 116 0.22 -11.89 -1.21
N ARG A 117 0.88 -13.01 -1.51
CA ARG A 117 0.66 -13.76 -2.74
C ARG A 117 -0.63 -14.58 -2.63
N VAL A 118 -1.41 -14.60 -3.69
CA VAL A 118 -2.65 -15.38 -3.74
C VAL A 118 -2.56 -16.46 -4.82
N THR A 119 -3.12 -17.63 -4.52
CA THR A 119 -3.08 -18.80 -5.43
C THR A 119 -4.20 -18.75 -6.47
N ASN A 120 -5.30 -18.05 -6.17
CA ASN A 120 -6.46 -17.90 -7.06
C ASN A 120 -6.78 -16.41 -7.25
N PRO A 121 -5.98 -15.69 -8.05
CA PRO A 121 -6.17 -14.22 -8.22
C PRO A 121 -7.55 -13.85 -8.77
N GLU A 122 -8.15 -14.71 -9.59
CA GLU A 122 -9.45 -14.48 -10.22
C GLU A 122 -10.60 -14.36 -9.21
N ARG A 123 -10.40 -14.85 -7.98
CA ARG A 123 -11.40 -14.82 -6.91
C ARG A 123 -11.21 -13.68 -5.91
N HIS A 124 -10.25 -12.81 -6.20
CA HIS A 124 -9.91 -11.69 -5.31
C HIS A 124 -10.01 -10.31 -6.03
#